data_8387230c6fc5214805d3fa356c914909
#
_entry.id   8387230c6fc5214805d3fa356c914909
#
_cell.length_a   1.000
_cell.length_b   1.000
_cell.length_c   1.000
_cell.angle_alpha   90.00
_cell.angle_beta   90.00
_cell.angle_gamma   90.00
#
_symmetry.space_group_name_H-M   'P 1'
#
loop_
_entity.id
_entity.type
_entity.pdbx_description
1 polymer ?
#
loop_
_entity_poly.entity_id
_entity_poly.type
_entity_poly.pdbx_seq_one_letter_code
_entity_poly.pdbx_strand_id
1 'polypeptide(L)'
;MRVLPARHRQLFKEPFGTLFLSFEEVLIQLPGKRVFSVGDVVTAHLLTAGRPPDVAVVDGHTMRQPYPGVKIPEYHQILVKNPPGGLTEELIEASTIAAGQPGTVIQVEGEEDLAVVPLAMHAPLGTIILYGQPGEGVVMLVITQDMKKRAEELFLCFEEVSTSAAREVFNI
;
A
#
# COMPACT_ATOMS: atom_id res chain seq x y z
N MET A 1 -13.29 12.16 -4.50
CA MET A 1 -11.93 12.03 -3.96
C MET A 1 -11.93 12.37 -2.48
N ARG A 2 -11.10 11.72 -1.70
CA ARG A 2 -10.94 11.95 -0.26
C ARG A 2 -9.57 12.55 0.03
N VAL A 3 -9.49 13.51 0.94
CA VAL A 3 -8.26 14.22 1.29
C VAL A 3 -8.00 14.08 2.77
N LEU A 4 -6.74 13.81 3.14
CA LEU A 4 -6.32 13.75 4.53
C LEU A 4 -6.06 15.16 5.07
N PRO A 5 -6.90 15.69 5.97
CA PRO A 5 -6.70 17.00 6.56
C PRO A 5 -5.40 17.09 7.34
N ALA A 6 -4.79 18.27 7.38
CA ALA A 6 -3.53 18.51 8.09
C ALA A 6 -3.60 18.08 9.57
N ARG A 7 -4.75 18.27 10.22
CA ARG A 7 -4.97 17.90 11.64
C ARG A 7 -4.89 16.39 11.91
N HIS A 8 -5.07 15.55 10.89
CA HIS A 8 -5.02 14.09 11.02
C HIS A 8 -3.73 13.47 10.50
N ARG A 9 -2.85 14.25 9.84
CA ARG A 9 -1.58 13.74 9.27
C ARG A 9 -0.68 13.09 10.31
N GLN A 10 -0.72 13.55 11.56
CA GLN A 10 0.08 12.97 12.63
C GLN A 10 -0.27 11.49 12.90
N LEU A 11 -1.55 11.09 12.73
CA LEU A 11 -1.99 9.71 12.91
C LEU A 11 -1.33 8.74 11.92
N PHE A 12 -0.90 9.26 10.76
CA PHE A 12 -0.27 8.48 9.70
C PHE A 12 1.26 8.52 9.73
N LYS A 13 1.86 9.33 10.62
CA LYS A 13 3.31 9.35 10.82
C LYS A 13 3.80 8.21 11.70
N GLU A 14 2.97 7.75 12.61
CA GLU A 14 3.28 6.60 13.46
C GLU A 14 2.91 5.31 12.72
N PRO A 15 3.78 4.28 12.77
CA PRO A 15 3.45 2.99 12.19
C PRO A 15 2.24 2.39 12.90
N PHE A 16 1.25 1.91 12.15
CA PHE A 16 0.10 1.21 12.72
C PHE A 16 0.20 -0.31 12.63
N GLY A 17 1.42 -0.79 12.55
CA GLY A 17 1.84 -2.18 12.64
C GLY A 17 3.16 -2.29 13.39
N THR A 18 3.84 -3.43 13.27
CA THR A 18 5.14 -3.67 13.89
C THR A 18 6.26 -3.19 12.99
N LEU A 19 7.11 -2.31 13.49
CA LEU A 19 8.30 -1.82 12.79
C LEU A 19 9.45 -2.84 12.92
N PHE A 20 10.01 -3.23 11.79
CA PHE A 20 11.22 -4.05 11.69
C PHE A 20 12.37 -3.23 11.10
N LEU A 21 13.52 -3.27 11.76
CA LEU A 21 14.73 -2.60 11.28
C LEU A 21 15.48 -3.44 10.23
N SER A 22 15.25 -4.75 10.22
CA SER A 22 15.83 -5.71 9.29
C SER A 22 14.74 -6.37 8.44
N PHE A 23 14.93 -6.35 7.12
CA PHE A 23 14.04 -7.05 6.21
C PHE A 23 14.12 -8.58 6.35
N GLU A 24 15.26 -9.09 6.76
CA GLU A 24 15.47 -10.52 7.02
C GLU A 24 14.54 -11.02 8.13
N GLU A 25 14.31 -10.23 9.16
CA GLU A 25 13.36 -10.56 10.24
C GLU A 25 11.92 -10.61 9.73
N VAL A 26 11.58 -9.76 8.76
CA VAL A 26 10.27 -9.79 8.10
C VAL A 26 10.10 -11.07 7.31
N LEU A 27 11.10 -11.48 6.52
CA LEU A 27 11.02 -12.65 5.67
C LEU A 27 10.71 -13.95 6.45
N ILE A 28 11.20 -14.06 7.67
CA ILE A 28 10.95 -15.22 8.55
C ILE A 28 9.46 -15.35 8.90
N GLN A 29 8.72 -14.23 8.90
CA GLN A 29 7.29 -14.19 9.25
C GLN A 29 6.36 -14.57 8.10
N LEU A 30 6.86 -14.61 6.85
CA LEU A 30 6.03 -14.70 5.66
C LEU A 30 5.62 -16.12 5.20
N PRO A 31 6.33 -17.24 5.55
CA PRO A 31 5.95 -18.55 5.03
C PRO A 31 4.49 -18.91 5.30
N GLY A 32 3.79 -19.36 4.25
CA GLY A 32 2.38 -19.74 4.31
C GLY A 32 1.41 -18.58 4.44
N LYS A 33 1.86 -17.34 4.33
CA LYS A 33 1.03 -16.14 4.43
C LYS A 33 0.76 -15.51 3.06
N ARG A 34 -0.41 -14.89 2.91
CA ARG A 34 -0.68 -13.94 1.83
C ARG A 34 0.02 -12.63 2.17
N VAL A 35 0.76 -12.08 1.21
CA VAL A 35 1.57 -10.89 1.42
C VAL A 35 1.20 -9.81 0.40
N PHE A 36 0.85 -8.64 0.90
CA PHE A 36 0.67 -7.43 0.11
C PHE A 36 1.80 -6.45 0.41
N SER A 37 2.29 -5.77 -0.59
CA SER A 37 3.31 -4.72 -0.42
C SER A 37 2.82 -3.37 -0.91
N VAL A 38 3.16 -2.31 -0.19
CA VAL A 38 2.91 -0.92 -0.58
C VAL A 38 4.24 -0.18 -0.56
N GLY A 39 4.64 0.31 -1.71
CA GLY A 39 5.90 1.00 -1.92
C GLY A 39 6.89 0.21 -2.78
N ASP A 40 7.73 0.96 -3.51
CA ASP A 40 8.68 0.38 -4.46
C ASP A 40 9.80 -0.38 -3.79
N VAL A 41 10.36 0.18 -2.72
CA VAL A 41 11.51 -0.40 -2.02
C VAL A 41 11.17 -1.73 -1.39
N VAL A 42 10.06 -1.82 -0.65
CA VAL A 42 9.64 -3.06 -0.01
C VAL A 42 9.26 -4.13 -1.04
N THR A 43 8.61 -3.72 -2.13
CA THR A 43 8.27 -4.62 -3.24
C THR A 43 9.53 -5.18 -3.90
N ALA A 44 10.52 -4.32 -4.17
CA ALA A 44 11.81 -4.73 -4.71
C ALA A 44 12.55 -5.71 -3.79
N HIS A 45 12.56 -5.48 -2.50
CA HIS A 45 13.16 -6.39 -1.52
C HIS A 45 12.50 -7.77 -1.52
N LEU A 46 11.17 -7.82 -1.60
CA LEU A 46 10.43 -9.08 -1.70
C LEU A 46 10.78 -9.85 -2.99
N LEU A 47 10.82 -9.15 -4.12
CA LEU A 47 11.18 -9.75 -5.42
C LEU A 47 12.62 -10.29 -5.38
N THR A 48 13.57 -9.52 -4.87
CA THR A 48 14.98 -9.93 -4.75
C THR A 48 15.14 -11.14 -3.82
N ALA A 49 14.34 -11.24 -2.77
CA ALA A 49 14.35 -12.37 -1.84
C ALA A 49 13.64 -13.63 -2.40
N GLY A 50 13.12 -13.57 -3.63
CA GLY A 50 12.36 -14.68 -4.22
C GLY A 50 11.00 -14.93 -3.58
N ARG A 51 10.46 -13.91 -2.92
CA ARG A 51 9.13 -13.93 -2.27
C ARG A 51 8.24 -12.84 -2.85
N PRO A 52 7.81 -12.98 -4.13
CA PRO A 52 6.97 -11.97 -4.76
C PRO A 52 5.66 -11.78 -3.95
N PRO A 53 5.20 -10.54 -3.77
CA PRO A 53 3.94 -10.28 -3.09
C PRO A 53 2.76 -10.77 -3.92
N ASP A 54 1.66 -11.11 -3.24
CA ASP A 54 0.40 -11.47 -3.91
C ASP A 54 -0.29 -10.23 -4.50
N VAL A 55 -0.12 -9.07 -3.86
CA VAL A 55 -0.53 -7.76 -4.36
C VAL A 55 0.59 -6.78 -4.10
N ALA A 56 0.89 -5.95 -5.09
CA ALA A 56 1.84 -4.85 -4.96
C ALA A 56 1.19 -3.52 -5.34
N VAL A 57 1.47 -2.47 -4.58
CA VAL A 57 1.12 -1.09 -4.93
C VAL A 57 2.42 -0.31 -5.07
N VAL A 58 2.67 0.23 -6.22
CA VAL A 58 3.93 0.89 -6.59
C VAL A 58 3.69 2.16 -7.38
N ASP A 59 4.64 3.09 -7.37
CA ASP A 59 4.57 4.31 -8.20
C ASP A 59 5.00 4.07 -9.66
N GLY A 60 5.47 2.87 -9.97
CA GLY A 60 5.82 2.42 -11.32
C GLY A 60 7.29 2.53 -11.69
N HIS A 61 8.13 3.12 -10.88
CA HIS A 61 9.55 3.29 -11.22
C HIS A 61 10.34 2.00 -11.03
N THR A 62 10.13 1.27 -9.96
CA THR A 62 10.91 0.07 -9.62
C THR A 62 10.52 -1.15 -10.47
N MET A 63 9.25 -1.31 -10.83
CA MET A 63 8.76 -2.45 -11.64
C MET A 63 9.20 -2.36 -13.11
N ARG A 64 9.63 -1.19 -13.59
CA ARG A 64 10.12 -0.98 -14.95
C ARG A 64 11.58 -1.38 -15.17
N GLN A 65 12.34 -1.49 -14.09
CA GLN A 65 13.75 -1.89 -14.13
C GLN A 65 13.93 -3.17 -13.32
N PRO A 66 13.82 -4.37 -13.96
CA PRO A 66 14.05 -5.62 -13.27
C PRO A 66 15.49 -5.66 -12.75
N TYR A 67 15.67 -6.03 -11.49
CA TYR A 67 16.99 -6.31 -10.95
C TYR A 67 17.59 -7.53 -11.68
N PRO A 68 18.87 -7.49 -12.07
CA PRO A 68 19.51 -8.62 -12.73
C PRO A 68 19.37 -9.90 -11.92
N GLY A 69 18.88 -10.97 -12.56
CA GLY A 69 18.69 -12.28 -11.94
C GLY A 69 17.40 -12.45 -11.13
N VAL A 70 16.57 -11.40 -11.00
CA VAL A 70 15.28 -11.47 -10.32
C VAL A 70 14.18 -11.83 -11.33
N LYS A 71 13.44 -12.91 -11.05
CA LYS A 71 12.26 -13.27 -11.82
C LYS A 71 11.07 -12.45 -11.33
N ILE A 72 10.55 -11.59 -12.21
CA ILE A 72 9.32 -10.82 -11.97
C ILE A 72 8.15 -11.66 -12.48
N PRO A 73 7.17 -12.00 -11.63
CA PRO A 73 5.98 -12.71 -12.09
C PRO A 73 5.11 -11.82 -12.97
N GLU A 74 4.31 -12.45 -13.82
CA GLU A 74 3.28 -11.73 -14.57
C GLU A 74 2.13 -11.36 -13.63
N TYR A 75 1.97 -10.05 -13.40
CA TYR A 75 0.85 -9.51 -12.65
C TYR A 75 -0.24 -8.96 -13.57
N HIS A 76 -1.48 -9.10 -13.13
CA HIS A 76 -2.56 -8.27 -13.64
C HIS A 76 -2.32 -6.82 -13.20
N GLN A 77 -2.24 -5.89 -14.17
CA GLN A 77 -1.92 -4.50 -13.89
C GLN A 77 -3.16 -3.62 -13.84
N ILE A 78 -3.25 -2.78 -12.82
CA ILE A 78 -4.27 -1.74 -12.69
C ILE A 78 -3.54 -0.40 -12.59
N LEU A 79 -3.82 0.51 -13.53
CA LEU A 79 -3.23 1.86 -13.56
C LEU A 79 -4.21 2.84 -12.93
N VAL A 80 -3.77 3.61 -11.95
CA VAL A 80 -4.57 4.62 -11.25
C VAL A 80 -3.80 5.91 -11.05
N LYS A 81 -4.52 7.02 -10.91
CA LYS A 81 -3.96 8.31 -10.51
C LYS A 81 -4.35 8.61 -9.07
N ASN A 82 -3.37 9.02 -8.29
CA ASN A 82 -3.60 9.39 -6.89
C ASN A 82 -2.65 10.49 -6.45
N PRO A 83 -3.12 11.74 -6.34
CA PRO A 83 -2.27 12.84 -5.90
C PRO A 83 -1.85 12.71 -4.43
N PRO A 84 -0.73 13.33 -4.01
CA PRO A 84 -0.24 13.29 -2.64
C PRO A 84 -1.29 13.73 -1.60
N GLY A 85 -1.35 13.01 -0.49
CA GLY A 85 -2.25 13.32 0.63
C GLY A 85 -3.72 13.00 0.38
N GLY A 86 -4.03 12.27 -0.67
CA GLY A 86 -5.40 11.91 -1.03
C GLY A 86 -5.61 10.42 -1.28
N LEU A 87 -6.89 10.06 -1.35
CA LEU A 87 -7.38 8.77 -1.83
C LEU A 87 -8.43 9.01 -2.91
N THR A 88 -8.08 8.68 -4.14
CA THR A 88 -9.02 8.75 -5.27
C THR A 88 -9.95 7.55 -5.23
N GLU A 89 -11.14 7.69 -5.83
CA GLU A 89 -12.06 6.56 -6.00
C GLU A 89 -11.40 5.42 -6.79
N GLU A 90 -10.58 5.77 -7.78
CA GLU A 90 -9.82 4.79 -8.59
C GLU A 90 -8.87 3.95 -7.73
N LEU A 91 -8.13 4.56 -6.81
CA LEU A 91 -7.21 3.83 -5.92
C LEU A 91 -7.98 2.97 -4.91
N ILE A 92 -9.09 3.46 -4.37
CA ILE A 92 -9.95 2.71 -3.44
C ILE A 92 -10.53 1.49 -4.15
N GLU A 93 -11.09 1.66 -5.34
CA GLU A 93 -11.65 0.57 -6.14
C GLU A 93 -10.59 -0.46 -6.54
N ALA A 94 -9.43 0.00 -7.03
CA ALA A 94 -8.31 -0.86 -7.38
C ALA A 94 -7.83 -1.69 -6.17
N SER A 95 -7.75 -1.07 -5.00
CA SER A 95 -7.37 -1.77 -3.75
C SER A 95 -8.39 -2.84 -3.37
N THR A 96 -9.68 -2.56 -3.55
CA THR A 96 -10.76 -3.53 -3.29
C THR A 96 -10.67 -4.72 -4.23
N ILE A 97 -10.47 -4.48 -5.51
CA ILE A 97 -10.31 -5.53 -6.53
C ILE A 97 -9.06 -6.37 -6.24
N ALA A 98 -7.92 -5.72 -6.04
CA ALA A 98 -6.65 -6.39 -5.82
C ALA A 98 -6.66 -7.26 -4.55
N ALA A 99 -7.30 -6.82 -3.49
CA ALA A 99 -7.42 -7.58 -2.25
C ALA A 99 -8.10 -8.95 -2.44
N GLY A 100 -9.00 -9.06 -3.41
CA GLY A 100 -9.67 -10.32 -3.78
C GLY A 100 -9.02 -11.08 -4.93
N GLN A 101 -8.00 -10.51 -5.58
CA GLN A 101 -7.36 -11.06 -6.78
C GLN A 101 -5.84 -11.11 -6.62
N PRO A 102 -5.28 -12.17 -6.00
CA PRO A 102 -3.82 -12.36 -5.92
C PRO A 102 -3.17 -12.35 -7.30
N GLY A 103 -1.94 -11.85 -7.39
CA GLY A 103 -1.24 -11.66 -8.67
C GLY A 103 -1.59 -10.34 -9.34
N THR A 104 -1.94 -9.31 -8.57
CA THR A 104 -2.27 -7.97 -9.06
C THR A 104 -1.23 -6.94 -8.62
N VAL A 105 -0.86 -6.06 -9.54
CA VAL A 105 -0.07 -4.85 -9.25
C VAL A 105 -0.90 -3.61 -9.56
N ILE A 106 -0.97 -2.70 -8.60
CA ILE A 106 -1.56 -1.38 -8.78
C ILE A 106 -0.40 -0.40 -9.02
N GLN A 107 -0.35 0.15 -10.23
CA GLN A 107 0.59 1.20 -10.58
C GLN A 107 -0.07 2.56 -10.36
N VAL A 108 0.51 3.35 -9.47
CA VAL A 108 -0.02 4.65 -9.09
C VAL A 108 0.78 5.75 -9.76
N GLU A 109 0.10 6.58 -10.54
CA GLU A 109 0.66 7.86 -10.97
C GLU A 109 0.40 8.88 -9.85
N GLY A 110 1.43 9.16 -9.06
CA GLY A 110 1.36 10.02 -7.88
C GLY A 110 1.90 9.36 -6.63
N GLU A 111 1.13 9.35 -5.55
CA GLU A 111 1.55 8.82 -4.24
C GLU A 111 0.72 7.59 -3.85
N GLU A 112 1.42 6.52 -3.48
CA GLU A 112 0.83 5.22 -3.17
C GLU A 112 0.70 4.90 -1.67
N ASP A 113 1.41 5.60 -0.79
CA ASP A 113 1.54 5.26 0.63
C ASP A 113 0.21 5.06 1.35
N LEU A 114 -0.76 5.90 1.06
CA LEU A 114 -2.07 5.85 1.69
C LEU A 114 -2.93 4.66 1.24
N ALA A 115 -2.51 3.93 0.20
CA ALA A 115 -3.19 2.71 -0.24
C ALA A 115 -3.19 1.60 0.83
N VAL A 116 -2.30 1.68 1.82
CA VAL A 116 -2.31 0.79 2.98
C VAL A 116 -3.68 0.76 3.65
N VAL A 117 -4.37 1.90 3.72
CA VAL A 117 -5.67 2.02 4.39
C VAL A 117 -6.77 1.21 3.68
N PRO A 118 -7.10 1.47 2.39
CA PRO A 118 -8.12 0.68 1.71
C PRO A 118 -7.73 -0.79 1.53
N LEU A 119 -6.45 -1.11 1.36
CA LEU A 119 -6.00 -2.50 1.33
C LEU A 119 -6.27 -3.22 2.67
N ALA A 120 -5.95 -2.60 3.80
CA ALA A 120 -6.19 -3.18 5.12
C ALA A 120 -7.68 -3.40 5.41
N MET A 121 -8.54 -2.51 4.91
CA MET A 121 -9.99 -2.66 5.03
C MET A 121 -10.52 -3.89 4.28
N HIS A 122 -9.96 -4.21 3.12
CA HIS A 122 -10.48 -5.23 2.21
C HIS A 122 -9.66 -6.53 2.17
N ALA A 123 -8.43 -6.54 2.68
CA ALA A 123 -7.60 -7.73 2.70
C ALA A 123 -8.24 -8.87 3.51
N PRO A 124 -8.11 -10.15 3.09
CA PRO A 124 -8.56 -11.28 3.89
C PRO A 124 -7.86 -11.35 5.24
N LEU A 125 -8.55 -11.88 6.23
CA LEU A 125 -7.97 -12.11 7.56
C LEU A 125 -6.71 -12.98 7.46
N GLY A 126 -5.67 -12.61 8.22
CA GLY A 126 -4.38 -13.28 8.22
C GLY A 126 -3.42 -12.80 7.14
N THR A 127 -3.84 -11.93 6.22
CA THR A 127 -2.95 -11.29 5.26
C THR A 127 -1.92 -10.43 5.99
N ILE A 128 -0.68 -10.44 5.49
CA ILE A 128 0.37 -9.52 5.93
C ILE A 128 0.50 -8.39 4.91
N ILE A 129 0.38 -7.16 5.35
CA ILE A 129 0.68 -5.97 4.54
C ILE A 129 2.02 -5.41 5.00
N LEU A 130 2.93 -5.19 4.05
CA LEU A 130 4.25 -4.59 4.28
C LEU A 130 4.32 -3.23 3.60
N TYR A 131 4.81 -2.23 4.32
CA TYR A 131 5.11 -0.93 3.75
C TYR A 131 6.36 -0.32 4.37
N GLY A 132 7.04 0.57 3.64
CA GLY A 132 8.24 1.25 4.13
C GLY A 132 7.90 2.39 5.08
N GLN A 133 8.67 2.51 6.16
CA GLN A 133 8.69 3.69 7.02
C GLN A 133 10.00 4.45 6.71
N PRO A 134 9.94 5.59 6.01
CA PRO A 134 11.14 6.28 5.55
C PRO A 134 12.15 6.57 6.65
N GLY A 135 13.42 6.15 6.45
CA GLY A 135 14.50 6.32 7.40
C GLY A 135 14.44 5.42 8.64
N GLU A 136 13.43 4.54 8.78
CA GLU A 136 13.24 3.72 9.98
C GLU A 136 13.26 2.22 9.68
N GLY A 137 12.57 1.76 8.64
CA GLY A 137 12.53 0.34 8.31
C GLY A 137 11.26 -0.07 7.57
N VAL A 138 10.79 -1.29 7.83
CA VAL A 138 9.59 -1.88 7.24
C VAL A 138 8.54 -2.11 8.31
N VAL A 139 7.33 -1.67 8.05
CA VAL A 139 6.17 -1.93 8.92
C VAL A 139 5.41 -3.13 8.41
N MET A 140 5.09 -4.04 9.33
CA MET A 140 4.28 -5.23 9.06
C MET A 140 2.95 -5.13 9.78
N LEU A 141 1.86 -5.17 9.01
CA LEU A 141 0.50 -5.31 9.51
C LEU A 141 0.04 -6.75 9.34
N VAL A 142 -0.42 -7.37 10.40
CA VAL A 142 -1.20 -8.61 10.30
C VAL A 142 -2.68 -8.24 10.31
N ILE A 143 -3.40 -8.62 9.28
CA ILE A 143 -4.82 -8.27 9.14
C ILE A 143 -5.67 -9.14 10.06
N THR A 144 -6.13 -8.54 11.13
CA THR A 144 -7.09 -9.04 12.10
C THR A 144 -8.39 -8.24 12.01
N GLN A 145 -9.44 -8.66 12.69
CA GLN A 145 -10.68 -7.86 12.78
C GLN A 145 -10.41 -6.48 13.39
N ASP A 146 -9.58 -6.43 14.43
CA ASP A 146 -9.20 -5.16 15.07
C ASP A 146 -8.42 -4.25 14.12
N MET A 147 -7.53 -4.83 13.29
CA MET A 147 -6.78 -4.06 12.30
C MET A 147 -7.70 -3.51 11.19
N LYS A 148 -8.68 -4.31 10.73
CA LYS A 148 -9.69 -3.84 9.78
C LYS A 148 -10.49 -2.66 10.33
N LYS A 149 -10.93 -2.76 11.59
CA LYS A 149 -11.63 -1.68 12.28
C LYS A 149 -10.75 -0.44 12.39
N ARG A 150 -9.49 -0.61 12.74
CA ARG A 150 -8.53 0.49 12.80
C ARG A 150 -8.35 1.17 11.43
N ALA A 151 -8.26 0.39 10.36
CA ALA A 151 -8.18 0.92 9.00
C ALA A 151 -9.45 1.71 8.62
N GLU A 152 -10.63 1.24 8.98
CA GLU A 152 -11.89 1.96 8.79
C GLU A 152 -11.91 3.29 9.54
N GLU A 153 -11.45 3.32 10.80
CA GLU A 153 -11.33 4.54 11.61
C GLU A 153 -10.38 5.55 10.94
N LEU A 154 -9.24 5.07 10.41
CA LEU A 154 -8.30 5.91 9.67
C LEU A 154 -8.91 6.43 8.36
N PHE A 155 -9.65 5.59 7.65
CA PHE A 155 -10.35 5.99 6.43
C PHE A 155 -11.37 7.11 6.68
N LEU A 156 -12.08 7.06 7.80
CA LEU A 156 -13.03 8.09 8.21
C LEU A 156 -12.38 9.44 8.57
N CYS A 157 -11.05 9.47 8.77
CA CYS A 157 -10.31 10.72 8.95
C CYS A 157 -10.16 11.52 7.66
N PHE A 158 -10.38 10.90 6.50
CA PHE A 158 -10.34 11.57 5.20
C PHE A 158 -11.66 12.31 4.95
N GLU A 159 -11.55 13.52 4.46
CA GLU A 159 -12.71 14.34 4.07
C GLU A 159 -13.01 14.21 2.59
N GLU A 160 -14.27 14.06 2.27
CA GLU A 160 -14.72 14.03 0.88
C GLU A 160 -14.70 15.43 0.28
N VAL A 161 -14.02 15.58 -0.85
CA VAL A 161 -13.96 16.83 -1.59
C VAL A 161 -14.52 16.66 -3.00
N SER A 162 -15.19 17.70 -3.51
CA SER A 162 -15.64 17.69 -4.88
C SER A 162 -14.45 17.69 -5.85
N THR A 163 -14.67 17.19 -7.07
CA THR A 163 -13.61 17.14 -8.10
C THR A 163 -13.07 18.54 -8.43
N SER A 164 -13.90 19.56 -8.39
CA SER A 164 -13.48 20.96 -8.58
C SER A 164 -12.58 21.47 -7.46
N ALA A 165 -12.96 21.20 -6.20
CA ALA A 165 -12.16 21.57 -5.05
C ALA A 165 -10.83 20.80 -5.00
N ALA A 166 -10.83 19.53 -5.41
CA ALA A 166 -9.61 18.72 -5.50
C ALA A 166 -8.62 19.32 -6.52
N ARG A 167 -9.10 19.81 -7.65
CA ARG A 167 -8.24 20.49 -8.64
C ARG A 167 -7.57 21.74 -8.10
N GLU A 168 -8.29 22.53 -7.30
CA GLU A 168 -7.73 23.73 -6.67
C GLU A 168 -6.67 23.38 -5.60
N VAL A 169 -6.94 22.34 -4.78
CA VAL A 169 -6.05 21.91 -3.70
C VAL A 169 -4.75 21.29 -4.23
N PHE A 170 -4.84 20.52 -5.30
CA PHE A 170 -3.70 19.75 -5.83
C PHE A 170 -3.09 20.35 -7.10
N ASN A 171 -3.64 21.45 -7.59
CA ASN A 171 -3.16 22.17 -8.79
C ASN A 171 -3.05 21.25 -10.03
N ILE A 172 -4.02 20.35 -10.22
CA ILE A 172 -4.12 19.37 -11.31
C ILE A 172 -5.26 19.71 -12.30
#